data_c8d63ef76839ee999850882b31fd2077
#
_entry.id   c8d63ef76839ee999850882b31fd2077
#
_cell.length_a   1.000
_cell.length_b   1.000
_cell.length_c   1.000
_cell.angle_alpha   90.00
_cell.angle_beta   90.00
_cell.angle_gamma   90.00
#
_symmetry.space_group_name_H-M   'P 1'
#
loop_
_entity.id
_entity.type
_entity.pdbx_description
1 polymer ?
#
loop_
_entity_poly.entity_id
_entity_poly.type
_entity_poly.pdbx_seq_one_letter_code
_entity_poly.pdbx_strand_id
1 'polypeptide(L)'
;MRSGTITDAATGESRVTRRYLPGAIATSAVIGVLAGLGITPAGAVDWAGVPGKEVVLFYPGQSSWEWALTESSHSGGPKFRDGKNCIECHKGEEKTMGALLVSGKKNEPAPIAGKPGFIVATVKFAHDADRLYAHLDFAEGTQPDAKMDAATATKVTMILNDGKVAEATRAGCWGTCHDDLATMPSAGGKERTKYLARSRVKITRSGGGDELKPDAELAKLRADGQFLEYWQARLNPGAAATAIDGMILEKRQENSPASVTAEATSANGTWSVTLSRKMTLGGMHKDFAAGKTYSVGFAVHSGHTARRFHYVSFGYSLVVDQGSGDFVAVAK
;
A
#
# COMPACT_ATOMS: atom_id res chain seq x y z
N MET A 1 -23.58 64.79 14.68
CA MET A 1 -24.95 65.28 14.63
C MET A 1 -25.92 64.16 14.79
N ARG A 2 -26.74 64.23 15.87
CA ARG A 2 -28.00 63.52 16.18
C ARG A 2 -27.91 62.01 16.31
N SER A 3 -27.92 61.38 17.48
CA SER A 3 -28.87 61.46 18.65
C SER A 3 -30.24 60.87 18.31
N GLY A 4 -30.62 59.92 19.10
CA GLY A 4 -31.98 59.45 19.34
C GLY A 4 -31.95 57.93 19.62
N THR A 5 -32.04 57.47 20.73
CA THR A 5 -32.81 57.52 22.01
C THR A 5 -33.57 56.19 22.16
N ILE A 6 -33.32 55.59 23.27
CA ILE A 6 -33.89 54.43 23.94
C ILE A 6 -35.40 54.60 24.13
N THR A 7 -36.18 53.54 24.13
CA THR A 7 -37.32 53.35 25.04
C THR A 7 -37.53 51.88 25.40
N ASP A 8 -37.50 51.64 26.66
CA ASP A 8 -37.93 50.52 27.51
C ASP A 8 -39.46 50.50 27.65
N ALA A 9 -40.10 49.33 27.72
CA ALA A 9 -41.37 49.13 28.42
C ALA A 9 -41.62 47.63 28.51
N ALA A 10 -41.37 47.00 29.52
CA ALA A 10 -42.02 46.64 30.79
C ALA A 10 -43.38 45.93 30.67
N THR A 11 -43.37 44.71 31.25
CA THR A 11 -44.43 44.00 31.98
C THR A 11 -45.57 43.26 31.23
N GLY A 12 -45.73 42.01 31.63
CA GLY A 12 -46.91 41.20 31.36
C GLY A 12 -46.74 39.76 31.86
N GLU A 13 -46.60 39.58 33.18
CA GLU A 13 -46.69 38.23 33.80
C GLU A 13 -48.11 37.69 33.70
N SER A 14 -48.27 36.44 33.28
CA SER A 14 -49.45 35.64 33.54
C SER A 14 -49.01 34.24 33.97
N ARG A 15 -49.04 33.99 35.27
CA ARG A 15 -48.83 32.70 35.90
C ARG A 15 -50.10 31.85 35.75
N VAL A 16 -50.03 30.75 35.05
CA VAL A 16 -51.05 29.66 35.12
C VAL A 16 -50.48 28.50 35.90
N THR A 17 -50.92 28.38 37.14
CA THR A 17 -50.66 27.23 38.02
C THR A 17 -51.54 26.05 37.58
N ARG A 18 -50.95 25.00 36.99
CA ARG A 18 -51.64 23.70 36.84
C ARG A 18 -51.19 22.77 37.96
N ARG A 19 -52.19 22.36 38.78
CA ARG A 19 -52.06 21.28 39.77
C ARG A 19 -51.91 19.95 39.04
N TYR A 20 -50.86 19.22 39.33
CA TYR A 20 -50.71 17.82 38.90
C TYR A 20 -51.28 16.89 39.96
N LEU A 21 -52.20 16.04 39.55
CA LEU A 21 -52.63 14.83 40.26
C LEU A 21 -51.66 13.69 39.90
N PRO A 22 -51.25 12.82 40.84
CA PRO A 22 -50.40 11.68 40.53
C PRO A 22 -51.27 10.56 39.97
N GLY A 23 -51.13 10.30 38.66
CA GLY A 23 -51.63 9.10 38.01
C GLY A 23 -50.54 8.02 37.96
N ALA A 24 -50.83 6.90 38.60
CA ALA A 24 -49.97 5.71 38.52
C ALA A 24 -49.95 5.18 37.09
N ILE A 25 -48.80 5.21 36.47
CA ILE A 25 -48.59 4.54 35.16
C ILE A 25 -47.96 3.18 35.44
N ALA A 26 -48.72 2.14 35.20
CA ALA A 26 -48.22 0.78 35.15
C ALA A 26 -47.32 0.61 33.90
N THR A 27 -46.04 0.43 34.13
CA THR A 27 -45.05 0.16 33.07
C THR A 27 -45.13 -1.32 32.72
N SER A 28 -45.85 -1.65 31.65
CA SER A 28 -45.74 -2.96 31.01
C SER A 28 -44.45 -3.01 30.22
N ALA A 29 -43.45 -3.75 30.73
CA ALA A 29 -42.22 -4.03 30.00
C ALA A 29 -42.56 -5.04 28.86
N VAL A 30 -42.67 -4.53 27.65
CA VAL A 30 -42.65 -5.36 26.44
C VAL A 30 -41.17 -5.67 26.15
N ILE A 31 -40.75 -6.89 26.51
CA ILE A 31 -39.49 -7.44 26.08
C ILE A 31 -39.64 -7.79 24.60
N GLY A 32 -39.33 -6.87 23.74
CA GLY A 32 -39.17 -7.10 22.32
C GLY A 32 -37.87 -7.91 22.09
N VAL A 33 -38.03 -9.22 21.84
CA VAL A 33 -36.95 -10.04 21.28
C VAL A 33 -36.70 -9.52 19.85
N LEU A 34 -35.79 -8.58 19.70
CA LEU A 34 -35.16 -8.29 18.42
C LEU A 34 -34.32 -9.50 18.07
N ALA A 35 -34.90 -10.44 17.31
CA ALA A 35 -34.14 -11.39 16.52
C ALA A 35 -33.36 -10.56 15.49
N GLY A 36 -32.19 -10.09 15.90
CA GLY A 36 -31.20 -9.51 14.99
C GLY A 36 -30.89 -10.61 13.99
N LEU A 37 -31.30 -10.40 12.74
CA LEU A 37 -30.65 -11.06 11.61
C LEU A 37 -29.19 -10.72 11.72
N GLY A 38 -28.42 -11.63 12.33
CA GLY A 38 -26.98 -11.55 12.39
C GLY A 38 -26.47 -11.57 10.96
N ILE A 39 -26.16 -10.39 10.44
CA ILE A 39 -25.19 -10.29 9.36
C ILE A 39 -23.90 -10.76 10.03
N THR A 40 -23.60 -12.05 9.94
CA THR A 40 -22.26 -12.56 10.22
C THR A 40 -21.34 -11.78 9.29
N PRO A 41 -20.38 -11.00 9.79
CA PRO A 41 -19.34 -10.45 8.92
C PRO A 41 -18.77 -11.65 8.17
N ALA A 42 -18.57 -11.51 6.86
CA ALA A 42 -17.94 -12.52 6.02
C ALA A 42 -16.73 -13.04 6.80
N GLY A 43 -16.71 -14.34 7.12
CA GLY A 43 -15.93 -14.91 8.22
C GLY A 43 -14.49 -14.40 8.21
N ALA A 44 -14.07 -13.81 9.31
CA ALA A 44 -12.70 -13.39 9.49
C ALA A 44 -11.79 -14.61 9.27
N VAL A 45 -10.81 -14.49 8.38
CA VAL A 45 -9.86 -15.58 8.11
C VAL A 45 -9.13 -15.93 9.42
N ASP A 46 -9.17 -17.20 9.81
CA ASP A 46 -8.31 -17.68 10.91
C ASP A 46 -6.85 -17.77 10.41
N TRP A 47 -6.07 -16.78 10.78
CA TRP A 47 -4.66 -16.65 10.41
C TRP A 47 -3.73 -17.57 11.17
N ALA A 48 -4.17 -18.18 12.29
CA ALA A 48 -3.32 -19.07 13.12
C ALA A 48 -2.85 -20.29 12.33
N GLY A 49 -3.73 -20.86 11.49
CA GLY A 49 -3.40 -22.03 10.66
C GLY A 49 -2.89 -21.69 9.26
N VAL A 50 -2.58 -20.42 8.95
CA VAL A 50 -2.06 -20.02 7.64
C VAL A 50 -0.53 -19.90 7.70
N PRO A 51 0.23 -20.59 6.83
CA PRO A 51 1.67 -20.47 6.77
C PRO A 51 2.12 -19.04 6.55
N GLY A 52 3.04 -18.56 7.38
CA GLY A 52 3.63 -17.23 7.27
C GLY A 52 5.09 -17.29 6.84
N LYS A 53 5.55 -16.27 6.14
CA LYS A 53 6.94 -16.08 5.76
C LYS A 53 7.42 -14.71 6.20
N GLU A 54 8.60 -14.64 6.78
CA GLU A 54 9.27 -13.36 7.03
C GLU A 54 9.73 -12.72 5.73
N VAL A 55 9.43 -11.44 5.58
CA VAL A 55 9.84 -10.58 4.48
C VAL A 55 10.59 -9.40 5.06
N VAL A 56 11.83 -9.23 4.67
CA VAL A 56 12.59 -8.01 4.99
C VAL A 56 12.25 -6.94 3.98
N LEU A 57 11.74 -5.81 4.48
CA LEU A 57 11.53 -4.61 3.69
C LEU A 57 12.66 -3.64 4.04
N PHE A 58 13.45 -3.25 3.05
CA PHE A 58 14.61 -2.40 3.21
C PHE A 58 14.42 -1.01 2.61
N TYR A 59 15.14 -0.03 3.13
CA TYR A 59 15.14 1.33 2.60
C TYR A 59 15.85 1.36 1.24
N PRO A 60 15.18 1.79 0.15
CA PRO A 60 15.76 1.72 -1.20
C PRO A 60 16.59 2.93 -1.62
N GLY A 61 16.48 4.06 -0.91
CA GLY A 61 17.10 5.32 -1.30
C GLY A 61 16.66 5.76 -2.69
N GLN A 62 17.58 6.37 -3.43
CA GLN A 62 17.37 6.81 -4.82
C GLN A 62 17.72 5.74 -5.88
N SER A 63 17.81 4.47 -5.50
CA SER A 63 18.11 3.39 -6.44
C SER A 63 16.94 3.17 -7.42
N SER A 64 17.25 3.08 -8.71
CA SER A 64 16.27 2.91 -9.78
C SER A 64 16.61 1.71 -10.65
N TRP A 65 15.70 1.33 -11.54
CA TRP A 65 15.94 0.29 -12.55
C TRP A 65 17.14 0.62 -13.43
N GLU A 66 17.25 1.87 -13.89
CA GLU A 66 18.38 2.35 -14.71
C GLU A 66 19.69 2.32 -13.93
N TRP A 67 19.64 2.67 -12.65
CA TRP A 67 20.80 2.58 -11.77
C TRP A 67 21.30 1.13 -11.68
N ALA A 68 20.41 0.17 -11.50
CA ALA A 68 20.75 -1.25 -11.43
C ALA A 68 21.37 -1.79 -12.73
N LEU A 69 21.03 -1.22 -13.89
CA LEU A 69 21.61 -1.57 -15.20
C LEU A 69 23.01 -0.98 -15.42
N THR A 70 23.43 0.01 -14.61
CA THR A 70 24.68 0.77 -14.81
C THR A 70 25.80 0.16 -13.98
N GLU A 71 26.79 -0.45 -14.65
CA GLU A 71 27.90 -1.15 -13.99
C GLU A 71 28.74 -0.26 -13.07
N SER A 72 29.02 0.97 -13.47
CA SER A 72 29.76 1.94 -12.63
C SER A 72 29.03 2.31 -11.34
N SER A 73 27.71 2.17 -11.31
CA SER A 73 26.88 2.48 -10.15
C SER A 73 26.51 1.21 -9.35
N HIS A 74 26.39 0.08 -10.05
CA HIS A 74 26.01 -1.21 -9.52
C HIS A 74 26.86 -2.30 -10.16
N SER A 75 27.85 -2.81 -9.45
CA SER A 75 28.80 -3.83 -9.97
C SER A 75 28.12 -5.12 -10.48
N GLY A 76 26.93 -5.44 -9.97
CA GLY A 76 26.08 -6.51 -10.46
C GLY A 76 25.34 -6.20 -11.78
N GLY A 77 25.48 -4.99 -12.32
CA GLY A 77 24.80 -4.55 -13.55
C GLY A 77 24.90 -5.50 -14.73
N PRO A 78 26.08 -6.06 -15.07
CA PRO A 78 26.19 -7.08 -16.13
C PRO A 78 25.27 -8.28 -15.89
N LYS A 79 25.35 -8.92 -14.72
CA LYS A 79 24.49 -10.05 -14.36
C LYS A 79 23.00 -9.70 -14.39
N PHE A 80 22.67 -8.49 -13.92
CA PHE A 80 21.30 -7.99 -13.97
C PHE A 80 20.81 -7.79 -15.42
N ARG A 81 21.64 -7.30 -16.32
CA ARG A 81 21.33 -7.23 -17.76
C ARG A 81 21.12 -8.61 -18.37
N ASP A 82 21.87 -9.60 -17.93
CA ASP A 82 21.78 -11.00 -18.40
C ASP A 82 20.60 -11.77 -17.79
N GLY A 83 19.71 -11.08 -17.05
CA GLY A 83 18.43 -11.64 -16.60
C GLY A 83 18.39 -12.09 -15.15
N LYS A 84 19.47 -11.95 -14.36
CA LYS A 84 19.44 -12.29 -12.94
C LYS A 84 18.42 -11.44 -12.17
N ASN A 85 17.80 -12.06 -11.16
CA ASN A 85 16.88 -11.39 -10.24
C ASN A 85 17.67 -10.75 -9.09
N CYS A 86 17.14 -9.69 -8.49
CA CYS A 86 17.78 -9.03 -7.36
C CYS A 86 18.08 -10.02 -6.21
N ILE A 87 17.10 -10.85 -5.86
CA ILE A 87 17.21 -11.81 -4.77
C ILE A 87 18.26 -12.91 -5.03
N GLU A 88 18.60 -13.23 -6.27
CA GLU A 88 19.64 -14.22 -6.58
C GLU A 88 21.04 -13.75 -6.19
N CYS A 89 21.24 -12.43 -6.09
CA CYS A 89 22.51 -11.84 -5.69
C CYS A 89 22.47 -11.27 -4.26
N HIS A 90 21.30 -10.78 -3.81
CA HIS A 90 21.15 -10.02 -2.56
C HIS A 90 20.33 -10.72 -1.49
N LYS A 91 20.05 -12.02 -1.62
CA LYS A 91 19.33 -12.78 -0.60
C LYS A 91 20.09 -12.75 0.74
N GLY A 92 19.41 -12.24 1.77
CA GLY A 92 19.98 -12.11 3.11
C GLY A 92 20.79 -10.83 3.33
N GLU A 93 20.96 -9.98 2.31
CA GLU A 93 21.66 -8.70 2.39
C GLU A 93 20.72 -7.51 2.62
N GLU A 94 19.41 -7.71 2.59
CA GLU A 94 18.38 -6.65 2.62
C GLU A 94 18.56 -5.71 3.81
N LYS A 95 18.84 -6.25 5.00
CA LYS A 95 19.07 -5.46 6.22
C LYS A 95 20.32 -4.58 6.11
N THR A 96 21.40 -5.16 5.62
CA THR A 96 22.68 -4.45 5.44
C THR A 96 22.56 -3.38 4.36
N MET A 97 21.89 -3.69 3.25
CA MET A 97 21.64 -2.72 2.18
C MET A 97 20.82 -1.55 2.68
N GLY A 98 19.71 -1.82 3.38
CA GLY A 98 18.87 -0.76 3.92
C GLY A 98 19.61 0.13 4.93
N ALA A 99 20.42 -0.46 5.81
CA ALA A 99 21.26 0.28 6.77
C ALA A 99 22.30 1.17 6.06
N LEU A 100 22.93 0.65 5.00
CA LEU A 100 23.88 1.41 4.20
C LEU A 100 23.21 2.60 3.49
N LEU A 101 22.06 2.38 2.87
CA LEU A 101 21.34 3.40 2.11
C LEU A 101 20.82 4.51 3.02
N VAL A 102 20.14 4.16 4.11
CA VAL A 102 19.58 5.14 5.04
C VAL A 102 20.63 5.98 5.76
N SER A 103 21.89 5.50 5.81
CA SER A 103 23.00 6.26 6.39
C SER A 103 23.50 7.43 5.53
N GLY A 104 22.99 7.57 4.31
CA GLY A 104 23.44 8.58 3.35
C GLY A 104 24.79 8.30 2.67
N LYS A 105 25.40 7.15 2.96
CA LYS A 105 26.72 6.79 2.39
C LYS A 105 26.63 6.33 0.93
N LYS A 106 25.45 5.92 0.47
CA LYS A 106 25.25 5.44 -0.89
C LYS A 106 23.80 5.67 -1.34
N ASN A 107 23.60 6.28 -2.52
CA ASN A 107 22.30 6.48 -3.16
C ASN A 107 21.20 7.15 -2.30
N GLU A 108 21.58 7.90 -1.28
CA GLU A 108 20.63 8.68 -0.49
C GLU A 108 21.31 9.99 -0.05
N PRO A 109 21.12 11.06 -0.81
CA PRO A 109 21.78 12.34 -0.52
C PRO A 109 21.15 13.11 0.66
N ALA A 110 19.93 12.78 1.04
CA ALA A 110 19.19 13.48 2.09
C ALA A 110 18.39 12.49 2.96
N PRO A 111 19.06 11.66 3.77
CA PRO A 111 18.40 10.69 4.63
C PRO A 111 17.58 11.38 5.73
N ILE A 112 16.47 10.77 6.11
CA ILE A 112 15.71 11.20 7.28
C ILE A 112 16.49 10.73 8.53
N ALA A 113 16.88 11.66 9.38
CA ALA A 113 17.63 11.36 10.61
C ALA A 113 16.82 10.40 11.52
N GLY A 114 17.47 9.35 11.99
CA GLY A 114 16.86 8.35 12.87
C GLY A 114 15.92 7.35 12.19
N LYS A 115 15.75 7.41 10.85
CA LYS A 115 14.94 6.42 10.14
C LYS A 115 15.66 5.06 10.13
N PRO A 116 14.99 3.95 10.54
CA PRO A 116 15.56 2.61 10.43
C PRO A 116 15.87 2.22 8.98
N GLY A 117 16.87 1.38 8.77
CA GLY A 117 17.23 0.89 7.44
C GLY A 117 16.28 -0.18 6.89
N PHE A 118 15.54 -0.85 7.76
CA PHE A 118 14.62 -1.91 7.37
C PHE A 118 13.54 -2.12 8.42
N ILE A 119 12.49 -2.81 8.03
CA ILE A 119 11.50 -3.45 8.91
C ILE A 119 11.32 -4.90 8.47
N VAL A 120 10.75 -5.74 9.35
CA VAL A 120 10.44 -7.13 9.05
C VAL A 120 8.94 -7.32 9.18
N ALA A 121 8.33 -7.94 8.18
CA ALA A 121 6.92 -8.31 8.19
C ALA A 121 6.77 -9.82 8.09
N THR A 122 5.82 -10.40 8.83
CA THR A 122 5.32 -11.73 8.56
C THR A 122 4.16 -11.60 7.58
N VAL A 123 4.26 -12.26 6.44
CA VAL A 123 3.25 -12.20 5.37
C VAL A 123 2.59 -13.56 5.21
N LYS A 124 1.26 -13.56 5.08
CA LYS A 124 0.43 -14.75 4.89
C LYS A 124 -0.58 -14.49 3.79
N PHE A 125 -0.96 -15.56 3.08
CA PHE A 125 -2.01 -15.50 2.06
C PHE A 125 -3.04 -16.59 2.28
N ALA A 126 -4.30 -16.22 2.09
CA ALA A 126 -5.42 -17.15 2.09
C ALA A 126 -6.42 -16.76 1.00
N HIS A 127 -7.31 -17.64 0.65
CA HIS A 127 -8.45 -17.34 -0.20
C HIS A 127 -9.68 -18.16 0.21
N ASP A 128 -10.85 -17.68 -0.14
CA ASP A 128 -12.08 -18.45 -0.18
C ASP A 128 -12.55 -18.57 -1.64
N ALA A 129 -13.80 -18.97 -1.85
CA ALA A 129 -14.38 -19.10 -3.19
C ALA A 129 -14.51 -17.77 -3.94
N ASP A 130 -14.56 -16.63 -3.24
CA ASP A 130 -14.83 -15.31 -3.80
C ASP A 130 -13.61 -14.37 -3.73
N ARG A 131 -12.77 -14.48 -2.71
CA ARG A 131 -11.74 -13.48 -2.39
C ARG A 131 -10.35 -14.06 -2.14
N LEU A 132 -9.33 -13.28 -2.51
CA LEU A 132 -7.95 -13.43 -2.03
C LEU A 132 -7.71 -12.47 -0.87
N TYR A 133 -6.98 -12.94 0.13
CA TYR A 133 -6.57 -12.20 1.32
C TYR A 133 -5.05 -12.18 1.42
N ALA A 134 -4.49 -11.02 1.65
CA ALA A 134 -3.08 -10.81 2.00
C ALA A 134 -3.00 -10.22 3.39
N HIS A 135 -2.27 -10.86 4.30
CA HIS A 135 -2.14 -10.44 5.69
C HIS A 135 -0.69 -10.16 6.03
N LEU A 136 -0.44 -9.06 6.71
CA LEU A 136 0.88 -8.61 7.10
C LEU A 136 0.89 -8.21 8.58
N ASP A 137 1.76 -8.85 9.35
CA ASP A 137 2.09 -8.44 10.72
C ASP A 137 3.48 -7.82 10.74
N PHE A 138 3.63 -6.60 11.24
CA PHE A 138 4.93 -5.93 11.33
C PHE A 138 4.99 -4.91 12.45
N ALA A 139 6.16 -4.81 13.08
CA ALA A 139 6.48 -3.73 14.00
C ALA A 139 7.19 -2.62 13.21
N GLU A 140 6.70 -1.38 13.33
CA GLU A 140 7.35 -0.23 12.68
C GLU A 140 8.66 0.16 13.36
N GLY A 141 8.81 -0.17 14.65
CA GLY A 141 9.85 0.39 15.49
C GLY A 141 9.68 1.90 15.69
N THR A 142 10.71 2.56 16.18
CA THR A 142 10.71 4.02 16.31
C THR A 142 10.89 4.65 14.95
N GLN A 143 9.88 5.36 14.47
CA GLN A 143 9.92 6.10 13.20
C GLN A 143 9.94 7.60 13.46
N PRO A 144 10.83 8.37 12.82
CA PRO A 144 10.74 9.83 12.83
C PRO A 144 9.48 10.28 12.08
N ASP A 145 8.79 11.28 12.62
CA ASP A 145 7.67 11.91 11.93
C ASP A 145 8.19 12.84 10.82
N ALA A 146 8.09 12.38 9.59
CA ALA A 146 8.59 13.09 8.41
C ALA A 146 7.68 14.24 7.95
N LYS A 147 6.42 14.28 8.39
CA LYS A 147 5.41 15.30 8.02
C LYS A 147 5.20 15.49 6.51
N MET A 148 5.47 14.44 5.72
CA MET A 148 5.31 14.49 4.26
C MET A 148 3.89 14.13 3.81
N ASP A 149 3.17 13.35 4.61
CA ASP A 149 1.79 12.94 4.36
C ASP A 149 0.98 13.23 5.63
N ALA A 150 0.30 14.36 5.65
CA ALA A 150 -0.47 14.79 6.82
C ALA A 150 -1.73 13.92 7.06
N ALA A 151 -2.20 13.23 6.04
CA ALA A 151 -3.44 12.45 6.11
C ALA A 151 -3.22 11.01 6.60
N THR A 152 -2.01 10.45 6.40
CA THR A 152 -1.77 9.03 6.62
C THR A 152 -0.43 8.79 7.30
N ALA A 153 -0.47 8.22 8.49
CA ALA A 153 0.72 7.91 9.28
C ALA A 153 1.51 6.75 8.67
N THR A 154 0.80 5.69 8.24
CA THR A 154 1.38 4.46 7.68
C THR A 154 0.60 3.98 6.48
N LYS A 155 1.32 3.58 5.43
CA LYS A 155 0.72 2.96 4.23
C LYS A 155 1.39 1.61 3.98
N VAL A 156 0.57 0.59 3.78
CA VAL A 156 1.02 -0.76 3.40
C VAL A 156 0.58 -1.01 1.98
N THR A 157 1.52 -1.27 1.10
CA THR A 157 1.25 -1.51 -0.32
C THR A 157 1.72 -2.90 -0.71
N MET A 158 0.90 -3.62 -1.45
CA MET A 158 1.28 -4.82 -2.19
C MET A 158 1.15 -4.53 -3.68
N ILE A 159 2.16 -4.90 -4.47
CA ILE A 159 2.05 -4.98 -5.92
C ILE A 159 1.83 -6.42 -6.34
N LEU A 160 1.11 -6.60 -7.43
CA LEU A 160 0.76 -7.90 -7.98
C LEU A 160 1.01 -7.92 -9.49
N ASN A 161 1.65 -8.98 -9.96
CA ASN A 161 1.97 -9.24 -11.35
C ASN A 161 1.66 -10.69 -11.72
N ASP A 162 1.01 -10.89 -12.85
CA ASP A 162 0.64 -12.20 -13.41
C ASP A 162 1.72 -12.77 -14.36
N GLY A 163 2.97 -12.34 -14.18
CA GLY A 163 4.13 -12.74 -14.98
C GLY A 163 4.36 -11.87 -16.22
N LYS A 164 3.47 -10.96 -16.56
CA LYS A 164 3.58 -10.13 -17.78
C LYS A 164 4.52 -8.93 -17.64
N VAL A 165 4.91 -8.57 -16.42
CA VAL A 165 5.81 -7.45 -16.11
C VAL A 165 7.11 -7.99 -15.53
N ALA A 166 8.12 -8.15 -16.39
CA ALA A 166 9.41 -8.75 -16.01
C ALA A 166 10.12 -7.97 -14.88
N GLU A 167 9.99 -6.65 -14.85
CA GLU A 167 10.59 -5.80 -13.83
C GLU A 167 10.10 -6.16 -12.42
N ALA A 168 8.80 -6.42 -12.27
CA ALA A 168 8.22 -6.82 -11.00
C ALA A 168 8.61 -8.25 -10.60
N THR A 169 8.65 -9.18 -11.55
CA THR A 169 9.12 -10.54 -11.29
C THR A 169 10.57 -10.55 -10.81
N ARG A 170 11.42 -9.69 -11.38
CA ARG A 170 12.85 -9.65 -11.09
C ARG A 170 13.23 -8.87 -9.85
N ALA A 171 12.47 -7.83 -9.53
CA ALA A 171 12.86 -6.86 -8.50
C ALA A 171 11.76 -6.55 -7.47
N GLY A 172 10.55 -7.07 -7.64
CA GLY A 172 9.44 -6.82 -6.74
C GLY A 172 9.05 -5.35 -6.69
N CYS A 173 8.69 -4.88 -5.50
CA CYS A 173 8.29 -3.49 -5.29
C CYS A 173 9.44 -2.51 -5.55
N TRP A 174 10.68 -2.93 -5.31
CA TRP A 174 11.86 -2.13 -5.64
C TRP A 174 11.96 -1.78 -7.12
N GLY A 175 11.57 -2.67 -8.01
CA GLY A 175 11.61 -2.45 -9.47
C GLY A 175 10.56 -1.49 -10.01
N THR A 176 9.62 -1.07 -9.18
CA THR A 176 8.58 -0.10 -9.52
C THR A 176 9.08 1.30 -9.22
N CYS A 177 9.64 1.97 -10.22
CA CYS A 177 10.18 3.31 -10.07
C CYS A 177 9.09 4.36 -9.89
N HIS A 178 9.37 5.36 -9.09
CA HIS A 178 8.59 6.58 -8.96
C HIS A 178 9.47 7.82 -8.96
N ASP A 179 8.92 8.94 -8.57
CA ASP A 179 9.62 10.23 -8.55
C ASP A 179 10.80 10.25 -7.55
N ASP A 180 11.63 11.28 -7.67
CA ASP A 180 12.80 11.61 -6.84
C ASP A 180 13.91 10.55 -6.77
N LEU A 181 14.10 9.76 -7.81
CA LEU A 181 15.21 8.82 -7.95
C LEU A 181 16.45 9.46 -8.60
N ALA A 182 17.64 8.92 -8.31
CA ALA A 182 18.91 9.47 -8.77
C ALA A 182 19.04 9.62 -10.31
N THR A 183 18.38 8.75 -11.07
CA THR A 183 18.35 8.76 -12.54
C THR A 183 17.17 9.50 -13.15
N MET A 184 16.35 10.13 -12.31
CA MET A 184 15.28 10.99 -12.79
C MET A 184 15.85 12.28 -13.38
N PRO A 185 15.43 12.70 -14.58
CA PRO A 185 15.73 14.06 -15.01
C PRO A 185 15.12 15.05 -14.03
N SER A 186 15.79 16.17 -13.78
CA SER A 186 15.19 17.22 -12.95
C SER A 186 13.83 17.59 -13.52
N ALA A 187 12.83 17.64 -12.67
CA ALA A 187 11.45 17.79 -13.12
C ALA A 187 11.18 19.14 -13.81
N GLY A 188 12.08 20.14 -13.68
CA GLY A 188 11.88 21.44 -14.30
C GLY A 188 10.52 22.08 -13.98
N GLY A 189 10.02 21.87 -12.76
CA GLY A 189 8.69 22.30 -12.32
C GLY A 189 7.52 21.43 -12.79
N LYS A 190 7.78 20.28 -13.43
CA LYS A 190 6.75 19.30 -13.83
C LYS A 190 6.88 18.07 -12.98
N GLU A 191 5.78 17.56 -12.44
CA GLU A 191 5.74 16.24 -11.82
C GLU A 191 6.01 15.18 -12.89
N ARG A 192 7.12 14.47 -12.74
CA ARG A 192 7.49 13.35 -13.61
C ARG A 192 7.71 12.14 -12.75
N THR A 193 6.98 11.10 -13.03
CA THR A 193 7.14 9.79 -12.43
C THR A 193 7.63 8.80 -13.47
N LYS A 194 8.70 8.08 -13.14
CA LYS A 194 9.19 6.99 -13.96
C LYS A 194 8.68 5.67 -13.37
N TYR A 195 7.49 5.27 -13.71
CA TYR A 195 6.99 3.97 -13.29
C TYR A 195 7.64 2.82 -14.08
N LEU A 196 6.88 2.02 -14.77
CA LEU A 196 7.43 0.85 -15.44
C LEU A 196 8.30 1.22 -16.64
N ALA A 197 9.47 0.59 -16.74
CA ALA A 197 10.42 0.79 -17.82
C ALA A 197 9.79 0.60 -19.20
N ARG A 198 8.89 -0.38 -19.35
CA ARG A 198 8.19 -0.69 -20.60
C ARG A 198 7.27 0.40 -21.12
N SER A 199 6.86 1.34 -20.28
CA SER A 199 6.02 2.48 -20.69
C SER A 199 6.80 3.59 -21.41
N ARG A 200 8.11 3.49 -21.45
CA ARG A 200 9.00 4.52 -22.02
C ARG A 200 9.56 4.11 -23.37
N VAL A 201 9.82 5.10 -24.23
CA VAL A 201 10.42 4.88 -25.55
C VAL A 201 11.82 4.27 -25.42
N LYS A 202 12.61 4.73 -24.45
CA LYS A 202 13.99 4.30 -24.27
C LYS A 202 14.38 4.25 -22.79
N ILE A 203 15.06 3.17 -22.43
CA ILE A 203 15.78 3.04 -21.17
C ILE A 203 17.27 3.08 -21.47
N THR A 204 18.01 3.95 -20.78
CA THR A 204 19.47 4.03 -20.87
C THR A 204 20.10 3.59 -19.56
N ARG A 205 21.37 3.15 -19.63
CA ARG A 205 22.12 2.71 -18.44
C ARG A 205 22.53 3.85 -17.52
N SER A 206 22.62 5.08 -18.05
CA SER A 206 23.08 6.28 -17.32
C SER A 206 21.95 7.22 -16.91
N GLY A 207 20.74 6.78 -16.94
CA GLY A 207 19.54 7.58 -16.75
C GLY A 207 18.62 7.39 -17.94
N GLY A 208 17.40 7.04 -17.71
CA GLY A 208 16.48 6.74 -18.78
C GLY A 208 15.86 8.00 -19.35
N GLY A 209 15.52 7.96 -20.62
CA GLY A 209 14.59 8.90 -21.19
C GLY A 209 13.30 8.90 -20.39
N ASP A 210 12.73 10.06 -20.22
CA ASP A 210 11.44 10.29 -19.58
C ASP A 210 10.29 10.33 -20.59
N GLU A 211 10.63 10.17 -21.86
CA GLU A 211 9.67 10.13 -22.95
C GLU A 211 8.83 8.85 -22.86
N LEU A 212 7.53 9.03 -22.73
CA LEU A 212 6.57 7.95 -22.74
C LEU A 212 6.32 7.48 -24.16
N LYS A 213 5.96 6.22 -24.29
CA LYS A 213 5.45 5.67 -25.54
C LYS A 213 4.17 6.39 -25.97
N PRO A 214 3.87 6.42 -27.30
CA PRO A 214 2.60 6.96 -27.79
C PRO A 214 1.39 6.32 -27.09
N ASP A 215 0.31 7.08 -26.94
CA ASP A 215 -0.90 6.64 -26.23
C ASP A 215 -1.47 5.32 -26.79
N ALA A 216 -1.39 5.11 -28.09
CA ALA A 216 -1.83 3.85 -28.72
C ALA A 216 -1.01 2.64 -28.25
N GLU A 217 0.31 2.80 -28.08
CA GLU A 217 1.17 1.75 -27.55
C GLU A 217 0.92 1.52 -26.04
N LEU A 218 0.73 2.58 -25.29
CA LEU A 218 0.37 2.47 -23.86
C LEU A 218 -1.00 1.79 -23.69
N ALA A 219 -1.97 2.12 -24.53
CA ALA A 219 -3.28 1.45 -24.55
C ALA A 219 -3.15 -0.05 -24.87
N LYS A 220 -2.29 -0.40 -25.84
CA LYS A 220 -2.00 -1.80 -26.17
C LYS A 220 -1.34 -2.51 -24.99
N LEU A 221 -0.36 -1.92 -24.32
CA LEU A 221 0.27 -2.52 -23.13
C LEU A 221 -0.77 -2.82 -22.03
N ARG A 222 -1.71 -1.89 -21.81
CA ARG A 222 -2.81 -2.11 -20.85
C ARG A 222 -3.73 -3.25 -21.28
N ALA A 223 -4.15 -3.28 -22.54
CA ALA A 223 -5.00 -4.34 -23.09
C ALA A 223 -4.34 -5.72 -23.03
N ASP A 224 -3.01 -5.79 -23.23
CA ASP A 224 -2.22 -7.00 -23.09
C ASP A 224 -1.97 -7.40 -21.63
N GLY A 225 -2.44 -6.59 -20.66
CA GLY A 225 -2.24 -6.79 -19.23
C GLY A 225 -0.82 -6.54 -18.75
N GLN A 226 -0.02 -5.77 -19.48
CA GLN A 226 1.37 -5.46 -19.14
C GLN A 226 1.48 -4.28 -18.16
N PHE A 227 0.76 -4.38 -17.05
CA PHE A 227 0.75 -3.43 -15.95
C PHE A 227 0.83 -4.19 -14.63
N LEU A 228 1.14 -3.50 -13.53
CA LEU A 228 1.00 -4.03 -12.18
C LEU A 228 -0.33 -3.61 -11.60
N GLU A 229 -0.97 -4.49 -10.87
CA GLU A 229 -2.02 -4.12 -9.92
C GLU A 229 -1.35 -3.75 -8.59
N TYR A 230 -1.92 -2.78 -7.86
CA TYR A 230 -1.49 -2.49 -6.50
C TYR A 230 -2.70 -2.40 -5.57
N TRP A 231 -2.49 -2.84 -4.34
CA TRP A 231 -3.41 -2.72 -3.21
C TRP A 231 -2.71 -1.92 -2.13
N GLN A 232 -3.38 -0.96 -1.54
CA GLN A 232 -2.79 -0.17 -0.47
C GLN A 232 -3.77 0.07 0.67
N ALA A 233 -3.37 -0.31 1.90
CA ALA A 233 -4.01 0.15 3.12
C ALA A 233 -3.41 1.48 3.56
N ARG A 234 -4.25 2.40 4.01
CA ARG A 234 -3.90 3.67 4.66
C ARG A 234 -4.32 3.59 6.12
N LEU A 235 -3.37 3.80 7.01
CA LEU A 235 -3.48 3.48 8.41
C LEU A 235 -3.16 4.70 9.26
N ASN A 236 -4.01 4.94 10.26
CA ASN A 236 -3.76 5.91 11.32
C ASN A 236 -4.06 5.23 12.67
N PRO A 237 -3.21 5.39 13.69
CA PRO A 237 -3.47 4.82 15.00
C PRO A 237 -4.85 5.23 15.55
N GLY A 238 -5.63 4.26 16.01
CA GLY A 238 -6.97 4.50 16.57
C GLY A 238 -8.07 4.78 15.55
N ALA A 239 -7.80 4.77 14.25
CA ALA A 239 -8.78 4.95 13.19
C ALA A 239 -8.99 3.65 12.38
N ALA A 240 -10.15 3.54 11.74
CA ALA A 240 -10.40 2.46 10.79
C ALA A 240 -9.47 2.59 9.58
N ALA A 241 -8.96 1.46 9.11
CA ALA A 241 -8.16 1.41 7.89
C ALA A 241 -9.01 1.80 6.67
N THR A 242 -8.40 2.47 5.70
CA THR A 242 -8.99 2.70 4.39
C THR A 242 -8.16 2.03 3.32
N ALA A 243 -8.77 1.67 2.20
CA ALA A 243 -8.07 1.04 1.09
C ALA A 243 -8.17 1.85 -0.18
N ILE A 244 -7.13 1.79 -0.97
CA ILE A 244 -7.12 2.17 -2.38
C ILE A 244 -6.47 1.07 -3.20
N ASP A 245 -6.82 0.97 -4.45
CA ASP A 245 -6.21 0.05 -5.42
C ASP A 245 -6.20 0.66 -6.81
N GLY A 246 -5.54 -0.01 -7.72
CA GLY A 246 -5.47 0.40 -9.10
C GLY A 246 -4.33 -0.26 -9.86
N MET A 247 -3.89 0.38 -10.93
CA MET A 247 -2.80 -0.13 -11.75
C MET A 247 -1.62 0.83 -11.83
N ILE A 248 -0.45 0.27 -12.17
CA ILE A 248 0.80 1.00 -12.43
C ILE A 248 1.32 0.59 -13.79
N LEU A 249 1.52 1.58 -14.69
CA LEU A 249 2.22 1.42 -15.95
C LEU A 249 3.10 2.66 -16.23
N GLU A 250 2.62 3.66 -16.93
CA GLU A 250 3.27 4.96 -17.13
C GLU A 250 3.03 5.92 -15.97
N LYS A 251 1.96 5.69 -15.26
CA LYS A 251 1.55 6.38 -14.05
C LYS A 251 0.82 5.43 -13.13
N ARG A 252 0.59 5.85 -11.90
CA ARG A 252 -0.33 5.19 -11.00
C ARG A 252 -1.74 5.68 -11.28
N GLN A 253 -2.66 4.76 -11.53
CA GLN A 253 -4.09 5.04 -11.70
C GLN A 253 -4.85 4.37 -10.56
N GLU A 254 -5.68 5.13 -9.87
CA GLU A 254 -6.52 4.62 -8.78
C GLU A 254 -7.89 4.24 -9.32
N ASN A 255 -8.45 3.15 -8.81
CA ASN A 255 -9.84 2.78 -9.04
C ASN A 255 -10.76 3.62 -8.14
N SER A 256 -11.91 3.99 -8.66
CA SER A 256 -12.92 4.68 -7.87
C SER A 256 -14.31 4.14 -8.22
N PRO A 257 -15.00 3.49 -7.28
CA PRO A 257 -14.54 3.13 -5.94
C PRO A 257 -13.41 2.09 -5.94
N ALA A 258 -12.69 1.97 -4.82
CA ALA A 258 -11.71 0.92 -4.63
C ALA A 258 -12.38 -0.47 -4.63
N SER A 259 -11.70 -1.45 -5.25
CA SER A 259 -12.14 -2.86 -5.27
C SER A 259 -11.55 -3.66 -4.11
N VAL A 260 -10.51 -3.13 -3.48
CA VAL A 260 -9.83 -3.70 -2.32
C VAL A 260 -10.44 -3.19 -1.03
N THR A 261 -10.54 -4.04 -0.03
CA THR A 261 -10.85 -3.66 1.35
C THR A 261 -9.61 -3.80 2.23
N ALA A 262 -9.53 -3.00 3.29
CA ALA A 262 -8.48 -3.09 4.29
C ALA A 262 -9.08 -3.18 5.69
N GLU A 263 -8.55 -4.09 6.48
CA GLU A 263 -8.79 -4.19 7.91
C GLU A 263 -7.44 -4.11 8.62
N ALA A 264 -7.36 -3.38 9.71
CA ALA A 264 -6.12 -3.28 10.46
C ALA A 264 -6.37 -3.05 11.94
N THR A 265 -5.49 -3.61 12.75
CA THR A 265 -5.36 -3.33 14.17
C THR A 265 -3.92 -2.96 14.49
N SER A 266 -3.74 -2.13 15.52
CA SER A 266 -2.42 -1.79 16.03
C SER A 266 -2.40 -2.02 17.53
N ALA A 267 -1.45 -2.81 18.00
CA ALA A 267 -1.24 -3.08 19.41
C ALA A 267 0.26 -3.15 19.71
N ASN A 268 0.71 -2.46 20.76
CA ASN A 268 2.11 -2.47 21.22
C ASN A 268 3.13 -2.14 20.11
N GLY A 269 2.79 -1.21 19.20
CA GLY A 269 3.66 -0.79 18.08
C GLY A 269 3.72 -1.78 16.93
N THR A 270 2.89 -2.82 16.94
CA THR A 270 2.76 -3.81 15.86
C THR A 270 1.44 -3.59 15.13
N TRP A 271 1.49 -3.51 13.81
CA TRP A 271 0.35 -3.52 12.92
C TRP A 271 0.04 -4.95 12.48
N SER A 272 -1.25 -5.26 12.45
CA SER A 272 -1.82 -6.45 11.81
C SER A 272 -2.79 -5.96 10.76
N VAL A 273 -2.49 -6.20 9.49
CA VAL A 273 -3.18 -5.60 8.33
C VAL A 273 -3.64 -6.70 7.38
N THR A 274 -4.91 -6.70 7.05
CA THR A 274 -5.48 -7.59 6.01
C THR A 274 -5.99 -6.76 4.86
N LEU A 275 -5.49 -7.04 3.66
CA LEU A 275 -6.01 -6.53 2.39
C LEU A 275 -6.76 -7.67 1.70
N SER A 276 -7.93 -7.39 1.11
CA SER A 276 -8.66 -8.42 0.37
C SER A 276 -9.42 -7.86 -0.82
N ARG A 277 -9.58 -8.69 -1.84
CA ARG A 277 -10.29 -8.37 -3.08
C ARG A 277 -10.89 -9.64 -3.68
N LYS A 278 -11.96 -9.50 -4.46
CA LYS A 278 -12.50 -10.60 -5.25
C LYS A 278 -11.45 -11.26 -6.15
N MET A 279 -11.55 -12.59 -6.32
CA MET A 279 -10.63 -13.37 -7.13
C MET A 279 -10.64 -12.91 -8.59
N THR A 280 -11.79 -12.58 -9.13
CA THR A 280 -11.98 -12.19 -10.54
C THR A 280 -12.72 -10.86 -10.62
N LEU A 281 -12.17 -9.92 -11.35
CA LEU A 281 -12.76 -8.60 -11.62
C LEU A 281 -12.54 -8.14 -13.06
N GLY A 282 -11.49 -8.62 -13.75
CA GLY A 282 -11.10 -8.14 -15.07
C GLY A 282 -10.63 -6.68 -15.08
N GLY A 283 -10.56 -6.08 -16.26
CA GLY A 283 -10.18 -4.66 -16.41
C GLY A 283 -8.77 -4.36 -15.94
N MET A 284 -8.60 -3.47 -14.97
CA MET A 284 -7.32 -3.08 -14.38
C MET A 284 -6.86 -4.01 -13.26
N HIS A 285 -7.41 -5.22 -13.16
CA HIS A 285 -7.09 -6.19 -12.13
C HIS A 285 -6.43 -7.43 -12.72
N LYS A 286 -5.73 -8.18 -11.86
CA LYS A 286 -5.13 -9.48 -12.19
C LYS A 286 -6.03 -10.58 -11.63
N ASP A 287 -6.71 -11.31 -12.49
CA ASP A 287 -7.58 -12.42 -12.06
C ASP A 287 -6.76 -13.56 -11.49
N PHE A 288 -7.20 -14.04 -10.32
CA PHE A 288 -6.59 -15.15 -9.62
C PHE A 288 -7.22 -16.48 -10.04
N ALA A 289 -6.39 -17.51 -10.15
CA ALA A 289 -6.81 -18.87 -10.48
C ALA A 289 -5.94 -19.89 -9.73
N ALA A 290 -6.53 -21.00 -9.35
CA ALA A 290 -5.83 -22.11 -8.74
C ALA A 290 -4.67 -22.62 -9.61
N GLY A 291 -3.53 -22.91 -9.00
CA GLY A 291 -2.33 -23.38 -9.67
C GLY A 291 -1.57 -22.33 -10.49
N LYS A 292 -2.10 -21.11 -10.63
CA LYS A 292 -1.40 -20.02 -11.31
C LYS A 292 -0.39 -19.35 -10.38
N THR A 293 0.78 -19.04 -10.92
CA THR A 293 1.84 -18.32 -10.20
C THR A 293 1.78 -16.82 -10.51
N TYR A 294 1.92 -16.01 -9.47
CA TYR A 294 1.99 -14.56 -9.51
C TYR A 294 3.31 -14.09 -8.89
N SER A 295 3.71 -12.86 -9.19
CA SER A 295 4.78 -12.20 -8.45
C SER A 295 4.18 -11.11 -7.58
N VAL A 296 4.61 -11.04 -6.32
CA VAL A 296 4.20 -10.03 -5.36
C VAL A 296 5.42 -9.30 -4.79
N GLY A 297 5.23 -8.06 -4.40
CA GLY A 297 6.19 -7.26 -3.68
C GLY A 297 5.47 -6.31 -2.73
N PHE A 298 6.16 -5.90 -1.68
CA PHE A 298 5.57 -5.13 -0.60
C PHE A 298 6.31 -3.83 -0.38
N ALA A 299 5.58 -2.80 0.05
CA ALA A 299 6.16 -1.54 0.49
C ALA A 299 5.42 -1.00 1.71
N VAL A 300 6.17 -0.39 2.64
CA VAL A 300 5.62 0.25 3.83
C VAL A 300 6.18 1.65 3.95
N HIS A 301 5.30 2.65 3.97
CA HIS A 301 5.63 4.00 4.42
C HIS A 301 5.25 4.10 5.90
N SER A 302 6.15 4.55 6.74
CA SER A 302 5.93 4.74 8.18
C SER A 302 6.40 6.13 8.61
N GLY A 303 5.75 6.72 9.62
CA GLY A 303 6.12 8.04 10.14
C GLY A 303 5.77 9.16 9.17
N HIS A 304 4.57 9.15 8.58
CA HIS A 304 4.08 10.17 7.64
C HIS A 304 5.01 10.43 6.45
N THR A 305 5.72 9.38 5.99
CA THR A 305 6.62 9.48 4.84
C THR A 305 5.88 9.37 3.51
N ALA A 306 6.51 9.92 2.46
CA ALA A 306 6.07 9.82 1.07
C ALA A 306 7.27 9.59 0.15
N ARG A 307 7.01 9.37 -1.15
CA ARG A 307 8.03 9.20 -2.20
C ARG A 307 8.96 8.03 -1.88
N ARG A 308 10.30 8.18 -2.07
CA ARG A 308 11.30 7.13 -1.82
C ARG A 308 11.51 6.77 -0.34
N PHE A 309 10.97 7.56 0.59
CA PHE A 309 11.18 7.39 2.03
C PHE A 309 10.32 6.27 2.63
N HIS A 310 10.27 5.13 1.96
CA HIS A 310 9.54 3.92 2.37
C HIS A 310 10.48 2.72 2.44
N TYR A 311 9.97 1.59 2.88
CA TYR A 311 10.65 0.31 2.85
C TYR A 311 10.05 -0.53 1.73
N VAL A 312 10.86 -1.32 1.01
CA VAL A 312 10.43 -2.16 -0.11
C VAL A 312 10.97 -3.57 0.02
N SER A 313 10.26 -4.53 -0.52
CA SER A 313 10.77 -5.88 -0.68
C SER A 313 11.23 -6.15 -2.11
N PHE A 314 12.06 -7.18 -2.27
CA PHE A 314 12.23 -7.86 -3.55
C PHE A 314 10.96 -8.60 -3.95
N GLY A 315 10.95 -9.22 -5.14
CA GLY A 315 9.84 -10.02 -5.64
C GLY A 315 9.80 -11.41 -5.02
N TYR A 316 8.60 -11.86 -4.73
CA TYR A 316 8.29 -13.20 -4.24
C TYR A 316 7.25 -13.84 -5.15
N SER A 317 7.31 -15.16 -5.27
CA SER A 317 6.28 -15.93 -5.95
C SER A 317 5.09 -16.21 -5.03
N LEU A 318 3.87 -16.04 -5.54
CA LEU A 318 2.61 -16.40 -4.90
C LEU A 318 1.89 -17.42 -5.78
N VAL A 319 1.51 -18.56 -5.22
CA VAL A 319 0.69 -19.56 -5.88
C VAL A 319 -0.65 -19.65 -5.15
N VAL A 320 -1.73 -19.88 -5.89
CA VAL A 320 -3.06 -20.13 -5.32
C VAL A 320 -3.27 -21.63 -5.24
N ASP A 321 -3.62 -22.14 -4.06
CA ASP A 321 -3.89 -23.55 -3.69
C ASP A 321 -2.70 -24.49 -3.85
N GLN A 322 -2.32 -24.80 -5.06
CA GLN A 322 -1.38 -25.88 -5.39
C GLN A 322 -0.15 -25.35 -6.11
N GLY A 323 1.01 -25.83 -5.72
CA GLY A 323 2.28 -25.50 -6.34
C GLY A 323 3.36 -25.16 -5.35
N SER A 324 4.55 -24.86 -5.87
CA SER A 324 5.69 -24.38 -5.09
C SER A 324 5.91 -22.91 -5.36
N GLY A 325 5.88 -22.11 -4.29
CA GLY A 325 6.14 -20.67 -4.34
C GLY A 325 6.70 -20.20 -3.00
N ASP A 326 7.13 -18.96 -2.96
CA ASP A 326 7.49 -18.32 -1.70
C ASP A 326 6.31 -18.21 -0.76
N PHE A 327 5.12 -18.01 -1.33
CA PHE A 327 3.83 -18.00 -0.67
C PHE A 327 2.86 -18.93 -1.38
N VAL A 328 2.00 -19.55 -0.57
CA VAL A 328 0.83 -20.28 -1.05
C VAL A 328 -0.41 -19.64 -0.41
N ALA A 329 -1.33 -19.17 -1.22
CA ALA A 329 -2.64 -18.76 -0.75
C ALA A 329 -3.47 -20.01 -0.49
N VAL A 330 -3.72 -20.32 0.79
CA VAL A 330 -4.42 -21.53 1.21
C VAL A 330 -5.93 -21.27 1.26
N ALA A 331 -6.74 -22.29 0.89
CA ALA A 331 -8.18 -22.22 1.00
C ALA A 331 -8.64 -22.14 2.47
N LYS A 332 -9.66 -21.31 2.76
CA LYS A 332 -10.27 -21.13 4.09
C LYS A 332 -11.80 -21.12 4.02
#